data_cd558e1ea30c6f229e04c03c138e7058
#
_entry.id   cd558e1ea30c6f229e04c03c138e7058
#
_cell.length_a   1.000
_cell.length_b   1.000
_cell.length_c   1.000
_cell.angle_alpha   90.00
_cell.angle_beta   90.00
_cell.angle_gamma   90.00
#
_symmetry.space_group_name_H-M   'P 1'
#
loop_
_entity.id
_entity.type
_entity.pdbx_description
1 polymer ?
#
loop_
_entity_poly.entity_id
_entity_poly.type
_entity_poly.pdbx_seq_one_letter_code
_entity_poly.pdbx_strand_id
1 'polypeptide(L)'
;MFFSRIRRHAKWMFVFLALVFAVGFVAFGIGSDQGTGIGDILRDSGGSSSGNLSVGDARDEVRDNPKSAEAKRNLATALQEDGQADEAITVLTQYLDLRPKDEDALRELAGLHLGRANTLAQQAQLVQLRASYLTFGSTFSVPLDLGNGATLGTDPIDEAISTQASQQVSEAYGKAQASYQQAEDAYDRLAAVAPRDPNVQLELAQAAQQSGNVTKAIAAYQRFLALAPDDPSASIVKQQIEQLKASQAPSTSG
;
A
#
# COMPACT_ATOMS: atom_id res chain seq x y z
N MET A 1 -38.16 44.70 -16.59
CA MET A 1 -38.00 43.62 -17.59
C MET A 1 -36.60 42.94 -17.46
N PHE A 2 -36.22 42.50 -16.25
CA PHE A 2 -34.91 41.88 -16.01
C PHE A 2 -34.93 40.33 -15.90
N PHE A 3 -36.10 39.75 -15.70
CA PHE A 3 -36.24 38.31 -15.40
C PHE A 3 -36.31 37.37 -16.62
N SER A 4 -36.49 37.88 -17.83
CA SER A 4 -36.61 37.03 -19.04
C SER A 4 -35.24 36.54 -19.59
N ARG A 5 -34.16 37.27 -19.33
CA ARG A 5 -32.80 36.88 -19.80
C ARG A 5 -32.16 35.81 -18.89
N ILE A 6 -32.51 35.78 -17.62
CA ILE A 6 -31.96 34.80 -16.63
C ILE A 6 -32.50 33.40 -16.92
N ARG A 7 -33.76 33.25 -17.33
CA ARG A 7 -34.35 31.93 -17.67
C ARG A 7 -33.67 31.21 -18.85
N ARG A 8 -33.13 31.95 -19.80
CA ARG A 8 -32.49 31.37 -20.99
C ARG A 8 -31.09 30.85 -20.65
N HIS A 9 -30.37 31.51 -19.76
CA HIS A 9 -29.04 31.10 -19.31
C HIS A 9 -29.11 30.02 -18.24
N ALA A 10 -30.14 30.02 -17.39
CA ALA A 10 -30.35 28.98 -16.38
C ALA A 10 -30.53 27.59 -17.00
N LYS A 11 -31.27 27.48 -18.13
CA LYS A 11 -31.40 26.18 -18.83
C LYS A 11 -30.07 25.63 -19.32
N TRP A 12 -29.20 26.47 -19.86
CA TRP A 12 -27.88 26.09 -20.33
C TRP A 12 -26.95 25.75 -19.16
N MET A 13 -27.05 26.46 -18.03
CA MET A 13 -26.30 26.17 -16.81
C MET A 13 -26.69 24.83 -16.22
N PHE A 14 -28.00 24.50 -16.19
CA PHE A 14 -28.46 23.18 -15.74
C PHE A 14 -28.05 22.06 -16.67
N VAL A 15 -28.06 22.28 -18.00
CA VAL A 15 -27.55 21.29 -18.95
C VAL A 15 -26.05 21.09 -18.80
N PHE A 16 -25.29 22.16 -18.61
CA PHE A 16 -23.85 22.06 -18.36
C PHE A 16 -23.55 21.36 -17.04
N LEU A 17 -24.28 21.70 -15.97
CA LEU A 17 -24.12 21.04 -14.67
C LEU A 17 -24.49 19.56 -14.74
N ALA A 18 -25.57 19.21 -15.44
CA ALA A 18 -25.97 17.81 -15.65
C ALA A 18 -24.91 17.04 -16.47
N LEU A 19 -24.29 17.68 -17.45
CA LEU A 19 -23.24 17.09 -18.27
C LEU A 19 -21.95 16.89 -17.48
N VAL A 20 -21.56 17.87 -16.65
CA VAL A 20 -20.39 17.74 -15.72
C VAL A 20 -20.65 16.63 -14.69
N PHE A 21 -21.88 16.52 -14.15
CA PHE A 21 -22.26 15.47 -13.24
C PHE A 21 -22.25 14.09 -13.91
N ALA A 22 -22.76 13.99 -15.14
CA ALA A 22 -22.75 12.76 -15.93
C ALA A 22 -21.32 12.30 -16.26
N VAL A 23 -20.45 13.23 -16.66
CA VAL A 23 -19.03 12.94 -16.90
C VAL A 23 -18.30 12.58 -15.60
N GLY A 24 -18.58 13.28 -14.50
CA GLY A 24 -18.03 12.96 -13.18
C GLY A 24 -18.49 11.59 -12.69
N PHE A 25 -19.76 11.23 -12.89
CA PHE A 25 -20.31 9.93 -12.49
C PHE A 25 -19.68 8.77 -13.28
N VAL A 26 -19.41 8.98 -14.56
CA VAL A 26 -18.72 8.00 -15.43
C VAL A 26 -17.22 7.92 -15.08
N ALA A 27 -16.58 9.06 -14.83
CA ALA A 27 -15.14 9.12 -14.54
C ALA A 27 -14.76 8.59 -13.16
N PHE A 28 -15.64 8.73 -12.15
CA PHE A 28 -15.38 8.28 -10.78
C PHE A 28 -15.98 6.91 -10.41
N GLY A 29 -16.64 6.22 -11.36
CA GLY A 29 -17.06 4.82 -11.17
C GLY A 29 -17.99 4.56 -9.98
N ILE A 30 -18.71 5.57 -9.47
CA ILE A 30 -19.68 5.39 -8.38
C ILE A 30 -20.96 4.81 -8.96
N GLY A 31 -21.03 3.50 -9.11
CA GLY A 31 -22.26 2.84 -9.57
C GLY A 31 -22.11 1.46 -10.18
N SER A 32 -21.00 0.74 -9.96
CA SER A 32 -20.88 -0.64 -10.45
C SER A 32 -20.62 -1.63 -9.32
N ASP A 33 -21.69 -1.91 -8.56
CA ASP A 33 -21.85 -3.25 -8.01
C ASP A 33 -22.66 -4.04 -9.07
N GLN A 34 -22.01 -5.05 -9.66
CA GLN A 34 -22.54 -6.05 -10.60
C GLN A 34 -22.96 -5.59 -12.02
N GLY A 35 -22.09 -5.87 -12.99
CA GLY A 35 -22.46 -6.26 -14.35
C GLY A 35 -22.46 -5.15 -15.40
N THR A 36 -21.58 -5.28 -16.37
CA THR A 36 -21.58 -4.62 -17.69
C THR A 36 -21.88 -3.12 -17.69
N GLY A 37 -20.92 -2.31 -17.27
CA GLY A 37 -20.96 -0.86 -17.41
C GLY A 37 -20.61 -0.45 -18.85
N ILE A 38 -21.16 0.69 -19.30
CA ILE A 38 -20.83 1.33 -20.61
C ILE A 38 -19.31 1.52 -20.79
N GLY A 39 -18.53 1.54 -19.69
CA GLY A 39 -17.07 1.56 -19.72
C GLY A 39 -16.44 0.31 -20.35
N ASP A 40 -17.06 -0.85 -20.19
CA ASP A 40 -16.61 -2.11 -20.80
C ASP A 40 -16.87 -2.13 -22.31
N ILE A 41 -18.01 -1.58 -22.74
CA ILE A 41 -18.36 -1.46 -24.17
C ILE A 41 -17.45 -0.46 -24.88
N LEU A 42 -17.00 0.60 -24.21
CA LEU A 42 -16.07 1.60 -24.76
C LEU A 42 -14.61 1.11 -24.74
N ARG A 43 -14.24 0.20 -23.84
CA ARG A 43 -12.93 -0.47 -23.85
C ARG A 43 -12.85 -1.53 -24.95
N ASP A 44 -13.94 -2.25 -25.21
CA ASP A 44 -14.01 -3.26 -26.28
C ASP A 44 -14.10 -2.64 -27.70
N SER A 45 -14.54 -1.37 -27.81
CA SER A 45 -14.66 -0.68 -29.11
C SER A 45 -13.63 0.43 -29.35
N GLY A 46 -12.79 0.76 -28.34
CA GLY A 46 -11.74 1.81 -28.41
C GLY A 46 -10.37 1.19 -28.53
N GLY A 47 -9.93 1.01 -29.79
CA GLY A 47 -8.66 0.43 -30.21
C GLY A 47 -7.47 0.66 -29.26
N SER A 48 -6.92 -0.46 -28.82
CA SER A 48 -5.50 -0.75 -28.64
C SER A 48 -4.54 0.37 -29.04
N SER A 49 -3.96 0.99 -28.05
CA SER A 49 -2.66 1.62 -28.19
C SER A 49 -1.81 1.29 -26.96
N SER A 50 -1.44 0.09 -26.87
CA SER A 50 -0.26 -0.62 -26.32
C SER A 50 -0.62 -2.09 -26.30
N GLY A 51 0.26 -2.97 -26.75
CA GLY A 51 0.02 -4.40 -26.91
C GLY A 51 -0.16 -5.19 -25.61
N ASN A 52 -0.81 -4.61 -24.60
CA ASN A 52 -1.10 -5.28 -23.33
C ASN A 52 -2.49 -5.87 -23.39
N LEU A 53 -2.60 -7.14 -22.98
CA LEU A 53 -3.84 -7.89 -22.84
C LEU A 53 -4.73 -7.23 -21.77
N SER A 54 -6.05 -7.22 -22.00
CA SER A 54 -6.97 -6.87 -20.91
C SER A 54 -6.86 -7.89 -19.77
N VAL A 55 -7.24 -7.50 -18.55
CA VAL A 55 -7.26 -8.45 -17.40
C VAL A 55 -8.12 -9.67 -17.70
N GLY A 56 -9.24 -9.49 -18.45
CA GLY A 56 -10.13 -10.58 -18.86
C GLY A 56 -9.42 -11.58 -19.77
N ASP A 57 -8.80 -11.09 -20.85
CA ASP A 57 -8.09 -11.94 -21.80
C ASP A 57 -6.90 -12.65 -21.16
N ALA A 58 -6.16 -11.95 -20.30
CA ALA A 58 -5.02 -12.53 -19.58
C ALA A 58 -5.47 -13.63 -18.57
N ARG A 59 -6.63 -13.46 -17.93
CA ARG A 59 -7.21 -14.52 -17.07
C ARG A 59 -7.63 -15.74 -17.87
N ASP A 60 -8.21 -15.54 -19.06
CA ASP A 60 -8.58 -16.62 -19.95
C ASP A 60 -7.33 -17.37 -20.44
N GLU A 61 -6.24 -16.64 -20.77
CA GLU A 61 -4.97 -17.25 -21.15
C GLU A 61 -4.38 -18.14 -20.03
N VAL A 62 -4.42 -17.67 -18.76
CA VAL A 62 -3.98 -18.46 -17.59
C VAL A 62 -4.89 -19.66 -17.37
N ARG A 63 -6.20 -19.52 -17.55
CA ARG A 63 -7.15 -20.65 -17.42
C ARG A 63 -6.88 -21.74 -18.47
N ASP A 64 -6.59 -21.35 -19.70
CA ASP A 64 -6.32 -22.28 -20.79
C ASP A 64 -4.91 -22.89 -20.68
N ASN A 65 -3.95 -22.14 -20.11
CA ASN A 65 -2.55 -22.55 -19.93
C ASN A 65 -2.06 -22.34 -18.49
N PRO A 66 -2.56 -23.08 -17.47
CA PRO A 66 -2.30 -22.80 -16.05
C PRO A 66 -0.84 -22.98 -15.62
N LYS A 67 -0.04 -23.69 -16.42
CA LYS A 67 1.40 -23.89 -16.18
C LYS A 67 2.29 -22.96 -17.00
N SER A 68 1.72 -22.08 -17.82
CA SER A 68 2.48 -21.10 -18.58
C SER A 68 3.00 -19.98 -17.68
N ALA A 69 4.31 -19.83 -17.62
CA ALA A 69 4.92 -18.68 -16.94
C ALA A 69 4.58 -17.37 -17.68
N GLU A 70 4.56 -17.40 -19.01
CA GLU A 70 4.26 -16.22 -19.84
C GLU A 70 2.81 -15.74 -19.58
N ALA A 71 1.81 -16.62 -19.59
CA ALA A 71 0.43 -16.26 -19.28
C ALA A 71 0.29 -15.61 -17.89
N LYS A 72 0.99 -16.16 -16.86
CA LYS A 72 1.00 -15.58 -15.52
C LYS A 72 1.69 -14.21 -15.50
N ARG A 73 2.77 -14.04 -16.26
CA ARG A 73 3.47 -12.75 -16.36
C ARG A 73 2.56 -11.69 -16.99
N ASN A 74 1.90 -12.05 -18.09
CA ASN A 74 0.94 -11.19 -18.77
C ASN A 74 -0.22 -10.76 -17.84
N LEU A 75 -0.78 -11.72 -17.10
CA LEU A 75 -1.84 -11.44 -16.14
C LEU A 75 -1.36 -10.54 -15.00
N ALA A 76 -0.16 -10.78 -14.46
CA ALA A 76 0.38 -9.92 -13.39
C ALA A 76 0.56 -8.48 -13.87
N THR A 77 1.05 -8.29 -15.11
CA THR A 77 1.21 -6.97 -15.72
C THR A 77 -0.16 -6.29 -15.94
N ALA A 78 -1.13 -6.99 -16.51
CA ALA A 78 -2.48 -6.47 -16.74
C ALA A 78 -3.17 -6.05 -15.41
N LEU A 79 -3.02 -6.85 -14.36
CA LEU A 79 -3.55 -6.56 -13.02
C LEU A 79 -2.91 -5.31 -12.39
N GLN A 80 -1.61 -5.10 -12.60
CA GLN A 80 -0.92 -3.90 -12.10
C GLN A 80 -1.40 -2.64 -12.82
N GLU A 81 -1.55 -2.70 -14.14
CA GLU A 81 -2.08 -1.59 -14.94
C GLU A 81 -3.52 -1.23 -14.57
N ASP A 82 -4.31 -2.24 -14.16
CA ASP A 82 -5.67 -2.04 -13.67
C ASP A 82 -5.74 -1.65 -12.17
N GLY A 83 -4.59 -1.57 -11.48
CA GLY A 83 -4.49 -1.18 -10.08
C GLY A 83 -4.86 -2.29 -9.09
N GLN A 84 -5.02 -3.54 -9.54
CA GLN A 84 -5.36 -4.70 -8.71
C GLN A 84 -4.10 -5.31 -8.07
N ALA A 85 -3.42 -4.53 -7.23
CA ALA A 85 -2.10 -4.87 -6.69
C ALA A 85 -2.08 -6.18 -5.87
N ASP A 86 -3.13 -6.49 -5.10
CA ASP A 86 -3.19 -7.71 -4.28
C ASP A 86 -3.27 -8.97 -5.13
N GLU A 87 -4.03 -8.93 -6.22
CA GLU A 87 -4.12 -10.04 -7.16
C GLU A 87 -2.83 -10.17 -7.98
N ALA A 88 -2.24 -9.03 -8.41
CA ALA A 88 -0.96 -8.98 -9.09
C ALA A 88 0.16 -9.64 -8.25
N ILE A 89 0.24 -9.34 -6.95
CA ILE A 89 1.17 -9.99 -6.01
C ILE A 89 0.99 -11.52 -6.02
N THR A 90 -0.27 -11.97 -5.97
CA THR A 90 -0.59 -13.42 -5.96
C THR A 90 -0.14 -14.09 -7.25
N VAL A 91 -0.45 -13.52 -8.40
CA VAL A 91 -0.11 -14.08 -9.71
C VAL A 91 1.42 -14.01 -9.96
N LEU A 92 2.05 -12.91 -9.57
CA LEU A 92 3.50 -12.74 -9.69
C LEU A 92 4.28 -13.72 -8.80
N THR A 93 3.75 -14.04 -7.62
CA THR A 93 4.30 -15.09 -6.76
C THR A 93 4.22 -16.44 -7.45
N GLN A 94 3.08 -16.79 -8.05
CA GLN A 94 2.93 -18.04 -8.83
C GLN A 94 3.83 -18.07 -10.08
N TYR A 95 4.10 -16.92 -10.70
CA TYR A 95 5.08 -16.80 -11.77
C TYR A 95 6.47 -17.12 -11.26
N LEU A 96 6.87 -16.55 -10.12
CA LEU A 96 8.19 -16.76 -9.50
C LEU A 96 8.38 -18.18 -8.96
N ASP A 97 7.35 -18.95 -8.72
CA ASP A 97 7.45 -20.40 -8.45
C ASP A 97 7.94 -21.15 -9.68
N LEU A 98 7.63 -20.67 -10.88
CA LEU A 98 8.08 -21.25 -12.16
C LEU A 98 9.42 -20.64 -12.62
N ARG A 99 9.70 -19.39 -12.26
CA ARG A 99 10.88 -18.59 -12.65
C ARG A 99 11.54 -17.91 -11.45
N PRO A 100 12.11 -18.68 -10.51
CA PRO A 100 12.55 -18.16 -9.20
C PRO A 100 13.74 -17.19 -9.25
N LYS A 101 14.41 -17.06 -10.39
CA LYS A 101 15.59 -16.21 -10.59
C LYS A 101 15.34 -15.04 -11.52
N ASP A 102 14.09 -14.75 -11.84
CA ASP A 102 13.73 -13.57 -12.63
C ASP A 102 13.89 -12.31 -11.77
N GLU A 103 14.96 -11.55 -12.04
CA GLU A 103 15.33 -10.36 -11.25
C GLU A 103 14.28 -9.27 -11.37
N ASP A 104 13.74 -9.06 -12.57
CA ASP A 104 12.72 -8.03 -12.80
C ASP A 104 11.43 -8.36 -12.05
N ALA A 105 10.99 -9.61 -12.10
CA ALA A 105 9.81 -10.06 -11.40
C ALA A 105 9.98 -10.03 -9.86
N LEU A 106 11.19 -10.34 -9.35
CA LEU A 106 11.50 -10.22 -7.92
C LEU A 106 11.46 -8.76 -7.46
N ARG A 107 12.04 -7.84 -8.24
CA ARG A 107 12.02 -6.39 -7.94
C ARG A 107 10.60 -5.85 -7.97
N GLU A 108 9.82 -6.27 -8.95
CA GLU A 108 8.43 -5.89 -9.10
C GLU A 108 7.57 -6.39 -7.92
N LEU A 109 7.72 -7.66 -7.52
CA LEU A 109 7.05 -8.21 -6.36
C LEU A 109 7.39 -7.42 -5.07
N ALA A 110 8.67 -7.12 -4.87
CA ALA A 110 9.11 -6.31 -3.74
C ALA A 110 8.49 -4.91 -3.76
N GLY A 111 8.47 -4.26 -4.94
CA GLY A 111 7.82 -2.95 -5.12
C GLY A 111 6.34 -2.96 -4.82
N LEU A 112 5.60 -4.00 -5.25
CA LEU A 112 4.20 -4.17 -4.95
C LEU A 112 3.93 -4.34 -3.45
N HIS A 113 4.75 -5.15 -2.76
CA HIS A 113 4.65 -5.30 -1.31
C HIS A 113 4.96 -3.99 -0.56
N LEU A 114 5.95 -3.19 -1.02
CA LEU A 114 6.23 -1.87 -0.46
C LEU A 114 5.06 -0.90 -0.67
N GLY A 115 4.49 -0.86 -1.87
CA GLY A 115 3.32 -0.04 -2.17
C GLY A 115 2.13 -0.41 -1.27
N ARG A 116 1.86 -1.70 -1.12
CA ARG A 116 0.86 -2.24 -0.21
C ARG A 116 1.13 -1.85 1.24
N ALA A 117 2.38 -2.00 1.70
CA ALA A 117 2.77 -1.65 3.07
C ALA A 117 2.54 -0.17 3.36
N ASN A 118 2.94 0.71 2.43
CA ASN A 118 2.73 2.15 2.55
C ASN A 118 1.23 2.51 2.61
N THR A 119 0.40 1.89 1.77
CA THR A 119 -1.06 2.08 1.81
C THR A 119 -1.66 1.64 3.15
N LEU A 120 -1.26 0.46 3.63
CA LEU A 120 -1.70 -0.06 4.93
C LEU A 120 -1.21 0.80 6.10
N ALA A 121 0.02 1.33 6.04
CA ALA A 121 0.56 2.24 7.06
C ALA A 121 -0.24 3.56 7.11
N GLN A 122 -0.61 4.12 5.96
CA GLN A 122 -1.49 5.29 5.90
C GLN A 122 -2.87 4.99 6.47
N GLN A 123 -3.46 3.83 6.14
CA GLN A 123 -4.72 3.39 6.73
C GLN A 123 -4.62 3.23 8.26
N ALA A 124 -3.51 2.66 8.76
CA ALA A 124 -3.26 2.53 10.19
C ALA A 124 -3.22 3.89 10.90
N GLN A 125 -2.61 4.90 10.28
CA GLN A 125 -2.60 6.27 10.81
C GLN A 125 -4.02 6.86 10.90
N LEU A 126 -4.86 6.63 9.88
CA LEU A 126 -6.27 7.06 9.91
C LEU A 126 -7.07 6.33 10.99
N VAL A 127 -6.84 5.02 11.17
CA VAL A 127 -7.46 4.24 12.27
C VAL A 127 -7.01 4.79 13.62
N GLN A 128 -5.73 5.08 13.79
CA GLN A 128 -5.19 5.68 15.03
C GLN A 128 -5.81 7.04 15.32
N LEU A 129 -5.91 7.90 14.30
CA LEU A 129 -6.56 9.20 14.44
C LEU A 129 -8.02 9.04 14.87
N ARG A 130 -8.76 8.13 14.22
CA ARG A 130 -10.15 7.83 14.59
C ARG A 130 -10.26 7.29 16.02
N ALA A 131 -9.38 6.39 16.42
CA ALA A 131 -9.32 5.86 17.77
C ALA A 131 -9.09 6.97 18.81
N SER A 132 -8.20 7.93 18.54
CA SER A 132 -7.96 9.06 19.43
C SER A 132 -9.19 9.95 19.64
N TYR A 133 -10.03 10.15 18.62
CA TYR A 133 -11.27 10.88 18.76
C TYR A 133 -12.31 10.13 19.61
N LEU A 134 -12.37 8.80 19.49
CA LEU A 134 -13.30 7.98 20.27
C LEU A 134 -12.92 7.93 21.76
N THR A 135 -11.63 7.98 22.08
CA THR A 135 -11.13 7.95 23.46
C THR A 135 -11.08 9.34 24.11
N PHE A 136 -11.21 10.43 23.35
CA PHE A 136 -11.15 11.79 23.90
C PHE A 136 -12.33 12.09 24.85
N GLY A 137 -13.47 11.44 24.68
CA GLY A 137 -14.65 11.56 25.57
C GLY A 137 -14.41 10.94 26.94
N SER A 138 -13.64 9.86 27.02
CA SER A 138 -13.38 9.15 28.27
C SER A 138 -12.39 9.88 29.22
N THR A 139 -11.55 10.77 28.68
CA THR A 139 -10.62 11.58 29.50
C THR A 139 -11.30 12.66 30.33
N PHE A 140 -12.55 12.99 30.06
CA PHE A 140 -13.37 13.93 30.84
C PHE A 140 -14.25 13.25 31.91
N SER A 141 -14.22 11.92 31.99
CA SER A 141 -14.90 11.16 33.05
C SER A 141 -14.10 11.33 34.36
N VAL A 142 -14.26 12.50 35.01
CA VAL A 142 -13.80 12.66 36.40
C VAL A 142 -14.60 11.67 37.23
N PRO A 143 -13.96 10.79 38.02
CA PRO A 143 -14.69 9.92 38.94
C PRO A 143 -15.54 10.79 39.87
N LEU A 144 -16.85 10.78 39.70
CA LEU A 144 -17.76 11.42 40.62
C LEU A 144 -17.76 10.61 41.90
N ASP A 145 -17.11 11.14 42.93
CA ASP A 145 -17.22 10.61 44.28
C ASP A 145 -18.62 10.95 44.81
N LEU A 146 -19.45 9.93 44.96
CA LEU A 146 -20.83 10.06 45.47
C LEU A 146 -20.89 10.17 47.00
N GLY A 147 -19.74 10.40 47.69
CA GLY A 147 -19.70 10.73 49.13
C GLY A 147 -19.96 9.56 50.07
N ASN A 148 -20.20 8.35 49.59
CA ASN A 148 -20.42 7.12 50.35
C ASN A 148 -19.42 6.00 49.99
N GLY A 149 -18.27 6.34 49.41
CA GLY A 149 -17.24 5.41 48.98
C GLY A 149 -17.58 4.66 47.68
N ALA A 150 -18.66 5.00 47.02
CA ALA A 150 -18.98 4.52 45.68
C ALA A 150 -18.42 5.51 44.66
N THR A 151 -17.39 5.13 43.98
CA THR A 151 -16.93 5.79 42.76
C THR A 151 -17.73 5.19 41.61
N LEU A 152 -18.39 6.03 40.80
CA LEU A 152 -18.79 5.62 39.46
C LEU A 152 -17.47 5.37 38.69
N GLY A 153 -17.08 4.08 38.65
CA GLY A 153 -15.93 3.63 37.90
C GLY A 153 -16.11 3.91 36.40
N THR A 154 -15.03 3.76 35.66
CA THR A 154 -15.00 3.82 34.21
C THR A 154 -16.21 3.09 33.64
N ASP A 155 -16.97 3.79 32.78
CA ASP A 155 -18.11 3.20 32.09
C ASP A 155 -17.61 1.96 31.32
N PRO A 156 -18.17 0.76 31.54
CA PRO A 156 -17.76 -0.45 30.83
C PRO A 156 -17.88 -0.31 29.31
N ILE A 157 -18.68 0.64 28.82
CA ILE A 157 -18.80 0.99 27.41
C ILE A 157 -17.55 1.72 26.95
N ASP A 158 -17.03 2.68 27.71
CA ASP A 158 -15.81 3.42 27.38
C ASP A 158 -14.59 2.50 27.36
N GLU A 159 -14.50 1.54 28.30
CA GLU A 159 -13.46 0.52 28.34
C GLU A 159 -13.55 -0.40 27.11
N ALA A 160 -14.74 -0.85 26.75
CA ALA A 160 -14.95 -1.68 25.56
C ALA A 160 -14.58 -0.94 24.27
N ILE A 161 -14.96 0.35 24.13
CA ILE A 161 -14.62 1.18 22.98
C ILE A 161 -13.11 1.38 22.87
N SER A 162 -12.43 1.71 23.98
CA SER A 162 -10.98 1.94 24.00
C SER A 162 -10.19 0.67 23.67
N THR A 163 -10.65 -0.49 24.19
CA THR A 163 -10.06 -1.79 23.89
C THR A 163 -10.22 -2.15 22.41
N GLN A 164 -11.42 -1.99 21.87
CA GLN A 164 -11.69 -2.26 20.45
C GLN A 164 -10.89 -1.32 19.53
N ALA A 165 -10.81 -0.03 19.88
CA ALA A 165 -10.02 0.94 19.12
C ALA A 165 -8.53 0.57 19.12
N SER A 166 -7.98 0.17 20.28
CA SER A 166 -6.58 -0.26 20.40
C SER A 166 -6.30 -1.53 19.61
N GLN A 167 -7.23 -2.49 19.58
CA GLN A 167 -7.13 -3.70 18.77
C GLN A 167 -7.10 -3.39 17.27
N GLN A 168 -7.99 -2.51 16.79
CA GLN A 168 -8.03 -2.09 15.39
C GLN A 168 -6.74 -1.39 14.96
N VAL A 169 -6.18 -0.53 15.81
CA VAL A 169 -4.90 0.13 15.56
C VAL A 169 -3.78 -0.90 15.46
N SER A 170 -3.69 -1.82 16.43
CA SER A 170 -2.68 -2.88 16.45
C SER A 170 -2.76 -3.78 15.22
N GLU A 171 -3.97 -4.18 14.81
CA GLU A 171 -4.20 -4.99 13.61
C GLU A 171 -3.78 -4.25 12.33
N ALA A 172 -4.12 -2.95 12.21
CA ALA A 172 -3.79 -2.15 11.04
C ALA A 172 -2.26 -1.99 10.89
N TYR A 173 -1.54 -1.67 11.98
CA TYR A 173 -0.08 -1.62 11.95
C TYR A 173 0.55 -2.99 11.71
N GLY A 174 -0.02 -4.06 12.29
CA GLY A 174 0.46 -5.43 12.06
C GLY A 174 0.39 -5.83 10.58
N LYS A 175 -0.68 -5.48 9.88
CA LYS A 175 -0.81 -5.71 8.43
C LYS A 175 0.24 -4.94 7.61
N ALA A 176 0.47 -3.67 7.95
CA ALA A 176 1.51 -2.87 7.30
C ALA A 176 2.90 -3.49 7.53
N GLN A 177 3.20 -3.85 8.78
CA GLN A 177 4.47 -4.49 9.14
C GLN A 177 4.70 -5.81 8.40
N ALA A 178 3.68 -6.66 8.29
CA ALA A 178 3.77 -7.91 7.54
C ALA A 178 4.07 -7.66 6.05
N SER A 179 3.49 -6.61 5.45
CA SER A 179 3.77 -6.26 4.06
C SER A 179 5.19 -5.71 3.85
N TYR A 180 5.74 -4.95 4.82
CA TYR A 180 7.15 -4.55 4.78
C TYR A 180 8.09 -5.75 4.88
N GLN A 181 7.79 -6.74 5.73
CA GLN A 181 8.55 -7.97 5.81
C GLN A 181 8.50 -8.77 4.49
N GLN A 182 7.34 -8.85 3.86
CA GLN A 182 7.21 -9.51 2.55
C GLN A 182 8.03 -8.79 1.45
N ALA A 183 8.11 -7.47 1.49
CA ALA A 183 8.98 -6.70 0.61
C ALA A 183 10.46 -6.99 0.88
N GLU A 184 10.88 -7.02 2.15
CA GLU A 184 12.24 -7.38 2.55
C GLU A 184 12.61 -8.78 2.03
N ASP A 185 11.72 -9.78 2.21
CA ASP A 185 11.93 -11.16 1.75
C ASP A 185 12.11 -11.24 0.23
N ALA A 186 11.34 -10.46 -0.53
CA ALA A 186 11.46 -10.41 -1.98
C ALA A 186 12.80 -9.78 -2.42
N TYR A 187 13.22 -8.69 -1.75
CA TYR A 187 14.56 -8.11 -2.01
C TYR A 187 15.71 -9.00 -1.55
N ASP A 188 15.53 -9.77 -0.48
CA ASP A 188 16.53 -10.74 -0.02
C ASP A 188 16.74 -11.85 -1.09
N ARG A 189 15.63 -12.35 -1.67
CA ARG A 189 15.69 -13.28 -2.81
C ARG A 189 16.37 -12.63 -4.02
N LEU A 190 16.07 -11.38 -4.33
CA LEU A 190 16.71 -10.63 -5.41
C LEU A 190 18.22 -10.48 -5.16
N ALA A 191 18.63 -10.14 -3.94
CA ALA A 191 20.04 -10.03 -3.57
C ALA A 191 20.78 -11.37 -3.62
N ALA A 192 20.08 -12.50 -3.45
CA ALA A 192 20.66 -13.82 -3.65
C ALA A 192 20.88 -14.16 -5.13
N VAL A 193 20.06 -13.61 -6.04
CA VAL A 193 20.20 -13.78 -7.50
C VAL A 193 21.25 -12.82 -8.06
N ALA A 194 21.24 -11.56 -7.62
CA ALA A 194 22.15 -10.49 -8.08
C ALA A 194 23.07 -9.96 -6.94
N PRO A 195 23.93 -10.78 -6.35
CA PRO A 195 24.68 -10.41 -5.13
C PRO A 195 25.74 -9.34 -5.33
N ARG A 196 26.08 -9.02 -6.59
CA ARG A 196 27.10 -8.01 -6.96
C ARG A 196 26.49 -6.71 -7.49
N ASP A 197 25.18 -6.63 -7.57
CA ASP A 197 24.50 -5.39 -7.94
C ASP A 197 24.40 -4.47 -6.71
N PRO A 198 25.09 -3.30 -6.71
CA PRO A 198 25.02 -2.38 -5.57
C PRO A 198 23.61 -1.83 -5.36
N ASN A 199 22.83 -1.61 -6.44
CA ASN A 199 21.48 -1.09 -6.32
C ASN A 199 20.57 -2.07 -5.57
N VAL A 200 20.69 -3.36 -5.85
CA VAL A 200 19.94 -4.41 -5.13
C VAL A 200 20.29 -4.42 -3.65
N GLN A 201 21.56 -4.23 -3.29
CA GLN A 201 21.96 -4.14 -1.89
C GLN A 201 21.39 -2.89 -1.20
N LEU A 202 21.32 -1.78 -1.93
CA LEU A 202 20.69 -0.55 -1.42
C LEU A 202 19.17 -0.71 -1.23
N GLU A 203 18.47 -1.30 -2.20
CA GLU A 203 17.05 -1.62 -2.15
C GLU A 203 16.73 -2.56 -0.96
N LEU A 204 17.52 -3.63 -0.80
CA LEU A 204 17.41 -4.54 0.34
C LEU A 204 17.62 -3.82 1.68
N ALA A 205 18.63 -2.95 1.77
CA ALA A 205 18.89 -2.20 2.99
C ALA A 205 17.73 -1.29 3.38
N GLN A 206 17.13 -0.60 2.41
CA GLN A 206 15.96 0.26 2.62
C GLN A 206 14.73 -0.56 3.03
N ALA A 207 14.47 -1.68 2.38
CA ALA A 207 13.36 -2.57 2.73
C ALA A 207 13.53 -3.15 4.15
N ALA A 208 14.73 -3.61 4.49
CA ALA A 208 15.04 -4.10 5.83
C ALA A 208 14.92 -3.03 6.93
N GLN A 209 15.24 -1.78 6.60
CA GLN A 209 15.02 -0.66 7.51
C GLN A 209 13.54 -0.40 7.74
N GLN A 210 12.71 -0.43 6.68
CA GLN A 210 11.26 -0.23 6.78
C GLN A 210 10.55 -1.38 7.50
N SER A 211 11.04 -2.61 7.34
CA SER A 211 10.54 -3.78 8.08
C SER A 211 10.98 -3.80 9.55
N GLY A 212 11.89 -2.89 9.95
CA GLY A 212 12.48 -2.85 11.30
C GLY A 212 13.64 -3.83 11.51
N ASN A 213 14.12 -4.49 10.46
CA ASN A 213 15.26 -5.41 10.54
C ASN A 213 16.58 -4.64 10.45
N VAL A 214 16.90 -3.91 11.54
CA VAL A 214 18.07 -3.02 11.60
C VAL A 214 19.38 -3.76 11.33
N THR A 215 19.52 -4.99 11.79
CA THR A 215 20.75 -5.80 11.57
C THR A 215 20.94 -6.09 10.08
N LYS A 216 19.90 -6.52 9.38
CA LYS A 216 19.97 -6.78 7.93
C LYS A 216 20.18 -5.49 7.15
N ALA A 217 19.51 -4.39 7.54
CA ALA A 217 19.70 -3.09 6.92
C ALA A 217 21.16 -2.64 6.96
N ILE A 218 21.82 -2.69 8.12
CA ILE A 218 23.23 -2.35 8.28
C ILE A 218 24.11 -3.26 7.39
N ALA A 219 23.87 -4.57 7.39
CA ALA A 219 24.66 -5.51 6.59
C ALA A 219 24.53 -5.23 5.08
N ALA A 220 23.33 -4.96 4.59
CA ALA A 220 23.08 -4.65 3.19
C ALA A 220 23.69 -3.29 2.78
N TYR A 221 23.57 -2.25 3.62
CA TYR A 221 24.24 -0.97 3.40
C TYR A 221 25.78 -1.11 3.35
N GLN A 222 26.37 -1.94 4.21
CA GLN A 222 27.81 -2.21 4.18
C GLN A 222 28.22 -2.90 2.88
N ARG A 223 27.41 -3.84 2.38
CA ARG A 223 27.65 -4.49 1.08
C ARG A 223 27.56 -3.49 -0.08
N PHE A 224 26.57 -2.59 -0.06
CA PHE A 224 26.48 -1.50 -1.02
C PHE A 224 27.77 -0.67 -1.04
N LEU A 225 28.26 -0.21 0.11
CA LEU A 225 29.48 0.58 0.21
C LEU A 225 30.74 -0.20 -0.25
N ALA A 226 30.76 -1.51 -0.08
CA ALA A 226 31.86 -2.35 -0.57
C ALA A 226 31.84 -2.52 -2.09
N LEU A 227 30.64 -2.54 -2.71
CA LEU A 227 30.48 -2.70 -4.15
C LEU A 227 30.63 -1.37 -4.91
N ALA A 228 30.18 -0.26 -4.30
CA ALA A 228 30.16 1.07 -4.91
C ALA A 228 30.68 2.15 -3.92
N PRO A 229 31.97 2.13 -3.56
CA PRO A 229 32.53 3.06 -2.55
C PRO A 229 32.50 4.53 -2.99
N ASP A 230 32.53 4.78 -4.29
CA ASP A 230 32.57 6.12 -4.89
C ASP A 230 31.19 6.59 -5.38
N ASP A 231 30.12 5.85 -5.05
CA ASP A 231 28.76 6.25 -5.38
C ASP A 231 28.39 7.56 -4.68
N PRO A 232 27.68 8.49 -5.35
CA PRO A 232 27.23 9.74 -4.74
C PRO A 232 26.45 9.57 -3.44
N SER A 233 25.75 8.45 -3.28
CA SER A 233 24.96 8.11 -2.09
C SER A 233 25.82 7.56 -0.94
N ALA A 234 27.10 7.22 -1.17
CA ALA A 234 27.93 6.54 -0.18
C ALA A 234 28.09 7.33 1.13
N SER A 235 28.15 8.67 1.08
CA SER A 235 28.21 9.51 2.27
C SER A 235 26.92 9.45 3.10
N ILE A 236 25.78 9.45 2.45
CA ILE A 236 24.46 9.35 3.08
C ILE A 236 24.28 7.96 3.70
N VAL A 237 24.67 6.92 2.98
CA VAL A 237 24.58 5.53 3.47
C VAL A 237 25.48 5.32 4.72
N LYS A 238 26.66 5.92 4.78
CA LYS A 238 27.50 5.89 5.99
C LYS A 238 26.82 6.53 7.19
N GLN A 239 26.19 7.69 7.01
CA GLN A 239 25.42 8.34 8.07
C GLN A 239 24.23 7.49 8.53
N GLN A 240 23.53 6.85 7.57
CA GLN A 240 22.41 5.97 7.88
C GLN A 240 22.85 4.76 8.72
N ILE A 241 23.98 4.15 8.40
CA ILE A 241 24.54 3.05 9.20
C ILE A 241 24.82 3.52 10.64
N GLU A 242 25.42 4.69 10.83
CA GLU A 242 25.73 5.19 12.16
C GLU A 242 24.45 5.52 12.97
N GLN A 243 23.42 6.05 12.34
CA GLN A 243 22.11 6.25 12.97
C GLN A 243 21.48 4.91 13.40
N LEU A 244 21.51 3.91 12.53
CA LEU A 244 20.97 2.58 12.83
C LEU A 244 21.73 1.89 13.96
N LYS A 245 23.05 2.00 14.01
CA LYS A 245 23.87 1.49 15.11
C LYS A 245 23.57 2.20 16.45
N ALA A 246 23.40 3.52 16.39
CA ALA A 246 23.05 4.30 17.57
C ALA A 246 21.67 3.91 18.14
N SER A 247 20.71 3.55 17.27
CA SER A 247 19.38 3.08 17.69
C SER A 247 19.40 1.67 18.33
N GLN A 248 20.42 0.86 18.05
CA GLN A 248 20.62 -0.46 18.67
C GLN A 248 21.40 -0.40 20.00
N ALA A 249 22.10 0.71 20.25
CA ALA A 249 22.83 0.84 21.52
C ALA A 249 21.84 0.87 22.69
N PRO A 250 22.04 0.06 23.75
CA PRO A 250 21.18 0.14 24.92
C PRO A 250 21.28 1.57 25.47
N SER A 251 20.12 2.20 25.71
CA SER A 251 20.05 3.48 26.43
C SER A 251 20.67 3.26 27.80
N THR A 252 21.93 3.64 27.96
CA THR A 252 22.59 3.76 29.25
C THR A 252 21.97 4.97 29.95
N SER A 253 20.74 4.80 30.46
CA SER A 253 20.19 5.71 31.47
C SER A 253 20.83 5.36 32.78
N GLY A 254 21.85 6.19 33.13
CA GLY A 254 22.38 6.27 34.51
C GLY A 254 21.34 6.90 35.45
#